data_c8eab42aadc4aacaf42a5e764286a12c
#
_entry.id   c8eab42aadc4aacaf42a5e764286a12c
#
_cell.length_a   1.000
_cell.length_b   1.000
_cell.length_c   1.000
_cell.angle_alpha   90.00
_cell.angle_beta   90.00
_cell.angle_gamma   90.00
#
_symmetry.space_group_name_H-M   'P 1'
#
loop_
_entity.id
_entity.type
_entity.pdbx_description
1 polymer ?
#
loop_
_entity_poly.entity_id
_entity_poly.type
_entity_poly.pdbx_seq_one_letter_code
_entity_poly.pdbx_strand_id
1 'polypeptide(L)'
;MEKISVNQRDYCLPDRPVVVICADGCAGEYLALGFAHGELPRLAKLAADGYCGQARGALPSFTNVNNCAMVTGTPPSQTGIGGNYIIDPETGEEVMT
;
A
#
# COMPACT_ATOMS: atom_id res chain seq x y z
N MET A 1 19.69 9.24 -10.60
CA MET A 1 18.85 8.78 -9.49
C MET A 1 19.71 7.94 -8.54
N GLU A 2 19.71 8.29 -7.28
CA GLU A 2 20.51 7.60 -6.28
C GLU A 2 19.87 6.26 -5.94
N LYS A 3 20.70 5.23 -5.73
CA LYS A 3 20.23 3.89 -5.38
C LYS A 3 20.72 3.50 -3.99
N ILE A 4 19.86 2.79 -3.27
CA ILE A 4 20.25 2.15 -2.00
C ILE A 4 19.95 0.64 -2.11
N SER A 5 20.78 -0.17 -1.46
CA SER A 5 20.62 -1.61 -1.46
C SER A 5 20.28 -2.07 -0.04
N VAL A 6 19.14 -2.74 0.10
CA VAL A 6 18.64 -3.26 1.38
C VAL A 6 18.12 -4.68 1.16
N ASN A 7 18.54 -5.61 2.00
CA ASN A 7 18.11 -7.01 1.95
C ASN A 7 18.20 -7.61 0.52
N GLN A 8 19.34 -7.37 -0.15
CA GLN A 8 19.64 -7.88 -1.50
C GLN A 8 18.69 -7.32 -2.59
N ARG A 9 18.03 -6.20 -2.34
CA ARG A 9 17.24 -5.48 -3.33
C ARG A 9 17.74 -4.06 -3.47
N ASP A 10 17.73 -3.58 -4.69
CA ASP A 10 18.12 -2.22 -5.02
C ASP A 10 16.87 -1.36 -5.16
N TYR A 11 16.88 -0.22 -4.50
CA TYR A 11 15.82 0.77 -4.56
C TYR A 11 16.36 2.07 -5.13
N CYS A 12 15.60 2.66 -6.02
CA CYS A 12 15.91 3.99 -6.55
C CYS A 12 15.25 5.04 -5.67
N LEU A 13 16.05 5.99 -5.18
CA LEU A 13 15.50 7.13 -4.45
C LEU A 13 14.87 8.12 -5.43
N PRO A 14 13.71 8.67 -5.12
CA PRO A 14 13.07 9.65 -6.00
C PRO A 14 13.84 10.98 -6.01
N ASP A 15 13.86 11.62 -7.16
CA ASP A 15 14.49 12.96 -7.31
C ASP A 15 13.56 14.08 -6.83
N ARG A 16 12.28 13.79 -6.66
CA ARG A 16 11.25 14.73 -6.22
C ARG A 16 10.51 14.15 -5.03
N PRO A 17 9.95 14.99 -4.16
CA PRO A 17 9.12 14.49 -3.06
C PRO A 17 7.98 13.63 -3.55
N VAL A 18 7.77 12.49 -2.90
CA VAL A 18 6.66 11.57 -3.17
C VAL A 18 5.81 11.49 -1.90
N VAL A 19 4.53 11.74 -2.04
CA VAL A 19 3.56 11.64 -0.93
C VAL A 19 2.61 10.50 -1.22
N VAL A 20 2.49 9.57 -0.26
CA VAL A 20 1.56 8.45 -0.34
C VAL A 20 0.54 8.61 0.77
N ILE A 21 -0.74 8.60 0.39
CA ILE A 21 -1.84 8.67 1.35
C ILE A 21 -2.61 7.36 1.26
N CYS A 22 -2.61 6.61 2.36
CA CYS A 22 -3.38 5.38 2.47
C CYS A 22 -4.69 5.69 3.19
N ALA A 23 -5.81 5.60 2.47
CA ALA A 23 -7.14 5.77 3.04
C ALA A 23 -7.74 4.38 3.30
N ASP A 24 -7.57 3.88 4.52
CA ASP A 24 -8.07 2.56 4.91
C ASP A 24 -9.60 2.50 4.80
N GLY A 25 -10.11 1.38 4.29
CA GLY A 25 -11.55 1.20 4.09
C GLY A 25 -12.16 2.00 2.94
N CYS A 26 -11.35 2.69 2.15
CA CYS A 26 -11.83 3.49 1.01
C CYS A 26 -11.94 2.60 -0.24
N ALA A 27 -13.06 1.90 -0.37
CA ALA A 27 -13.31 1.05 -1.53
C ALA A 27 -13.57 1.88 -2.79
N GLY A 28 -13.25 1.30 -3.96
CA GLY A 28 -13.48 1.97 -5.25
C GLY A 28 -14.94 2.36 -5.48
N GLU A 29 -15.88 1.61 -4.92
CA GLU A 29 -17.32 1.92 -4.95
C GLU A 29 -17.64 3.27 -4.30
N TYR A 30 -17.02 3.58 -3.18
CA TYR A 30 -17.21 4.86 -2.49
C TYR A 30 -16.67 6.02 -3.32
N LEU A 31 -15.51 5.83 -3.94
CA LEU A 31 -14.95 6.82 -4.85
C LEU A 31 -15.84 7.05 -6.07
N ALA A 32 -16.34 5.98 -6.66
CA ALA A 32 -17.24 6.08 -7.81
C ALA A 32 -18.51 6.84 -7.48
N LEU A 33 -19.11 6.58 -6.31
CA LEU A 33 -20.29 7.32 -5.86
C LEU A 33 -19.97 8.80 -5.62
N GLY A 34 -18.86 9.09 -4.97
CA GLY A 34 -18.42 10.46 -4.71
C GLY A 34 -18.17 11.23 -6.00
N PHE A 35 -17.55 10.60 -7.00
CA PHE A 35 -17.34 11.21 -8.31
C PHE A 35 -18.65 11.46 -9.04
N ALA A 36 -19.58 10.49 -9.02
CA ALA A 36 -20.87 10.61 -9.68
C ALA A 36 -21.73 11.73 -9.10
N HIS A 37 -21.64 11.98 -7.80
CA HIS A 37 -22.38 13.03 -7.10
C HIS A 37 -21.64 14.36 -7.01
N GLY A 38 -20.44 14.47 -7.57
CA GLY A 38 -19.64 15.69 -7.56
C GLY A 38 -19.12 16.08 -6.18
N GLU A 39 -19.05 15.16 -5.24
CA GLU A 39 -18.60 15.41 -3.87
C GLU A 39 -17.09 15.35 -3.69
N LEU A 40 -16.36 14.82 -4.68
CA LEU A 40 -14.91 14.67 -4.66
C LEU A 40 -14.26 15.37 -5.86
N PRO A 41 -14.43 16.70 -6.01
CA PRO A 41 -13.95 17.38 -7.22
C PRO A 41 -12.44 17.39 -7.37
N ARG A 42 -11.68 17.44 -6.27
CA ARG A 42 -10.22 17.45 -6.31
C ARG A 42 -9.64 16.07 -6.63
N LEU A 43 -10.20 15.01 -6.03
CA LEU A 43 -9.80 13.64 -6.36
C LEU A 43 -10.18 13.29 -7.80
N ALA A 44 -11.36 13.73 -8.26
CA ALA A 44 -11.75 13.55 -9.65
C ALA A 44 -10.77 14.21 -10.61
N LYS A 45 -10.30 15.42 -10.29
CA LYS A 45 -9.28 16.11 -11.08
C LYS A 45 -7.96 15.36 -11.09
N LEU A 46 -7.51 14.88 -9.93
CA LEU A 46 -6.29 14.08 -9.84
C LEU A 46 -6.39 12.80 -10.66
N ALA A 47 -7.52 12.12 -10.61
CA ALA A 47 -7.76 10.91 -11.39
C ALA A 47 -7.74 11.19 -12.91
N ALA A 48 -8.29 12.34 -13.33
CA ALA A 48 -8.32 12.74 -14.73
C ALA A 48 -6.93 13.16 -15.26
N ASP A 49 -6.18 13.89 -14.44
CA ASP A 49 -4.85 14.39 -14.82
C ASP A 49 -3.75 13.32 -14.68
N GLY A 50 -3.96 12.34 -13.83
CA GLY A 50 -3.02 11.27 -13.56
C GLY A 50 -3.58 9.90 -13.94
N TYR A 51 -3.58 8.99 -12.99
CA TYR A 51 -4.06 7.62 -13.19
C TYR A 51 -4.96 7.20 -12.02
N CYS A 52 -6.01 6.47 -12.33
CA CYS A 52 -6.88 5.83 -11.36
C CYS A 52 -7.16 4.41 -11.81
N GLY A 53 -6.89 3.44 -10.96
CA GLY A 53 -7.06 2.03 -11.30
C GLY A 53 -7.33 1.18 -10.09
N GLN A 54 -7.64 -0.07 -10.34
CA GLN A 54 -7.87 -1.08 -9.31
C GLN A 54 -6.65 -1.98 -9.19
N ALA A 55 -6.38 -2.41 -7.97
CA ALA A 55 -5.33 -3.38 -7.68
C ALA A 55 -5.90 -4.47 -6.77
N ARG A 56 -5.20 -5.59 -6.71
CA ARG A 56 -5.57 -6.69 -5.81
C ARG A 56 -4.72 -6.61 -4.55
N GLY A 57 -5.39 -6.78 -3.40
CA GLY A 57 -4.70 -6.97 -2.14
C GLY A 57 -4.10 -8.37 -2.02
N ALA A 58 -3.30 -8.55 -0.99
CA ALA A 58 -2.78 -9.87 -0.63
C ALA A 58 -3.92 -10.78 -0.14
N LEU A 59 -3.70 -12.10 -0.20
CA LEU A 59 -4.64 -13.09 0.34
C LEU A 59 -3.96 -13.83 1.52
N PRO A 60 -4.54 -13.76 2.73
CA PRO A 60 -5.70 -12.97 3.14
C PRO A 60 -5.42 -11.46 3.13
N SER A 61 -6.45 -10.66 2.88
CA SER A 61 -6.32 -9.21 2.75
C SER A 61 -6.55 -8.53 4.10
N PHE A 62 -5.47 -8.18 4.76
CA PHE A 62 -5.47 -7.42 6.02
C PHE A 62 -4.74 -6.09 5.83
N THR A 63 -5.10 -5.11 6.65
CA THR A 63 -4.54 -3.76 6.59
C THR A 63 -3.02 -3.75 6.68
N ASN A 64 -2.46 -4.43 7.68
CA ASN A 64 -1.02 -4.41 7.90
C ASN A 64 -0.24 -5.12 6.79
N VAL A 65 -0.78 -6.21 6.26
CA VAL A 65 -0.19 -6.95 5.13
C VAL A 65 -0.08 -6.05 3.89
N ASN A 66 -1.18 -5.40 3.54
CA ASN A 66 -1.25 -4.55 2.35
C ASN A 66 -0.42 -3.27 2.51
N ASN A 67 -0.44 -2.65 3.69
CA ASN A 67 0.35 -1.45 3.96
C ASN A 67 1.85 -1.74 3.84
N CYS A 68 2.31 -2.86 4.41
CA CYS A 68 3.70 -3.29 4.26
C CYS A 68 4.08 -3.55 2.80
N ALA A 69 3.20 -4.19 2.05
CA ALA A 69 3.44 -4.46 0.63
C ALA A 69 3.54 -3.16 -0.18
N MET A 70 2.67 -2.19 0.09
CA MET A 70 2.69 -0.89 -0.60
C MET A 70 3.96 -0.08 -0.29
N VAL A 71 4.37 -0.03 0.97
CA VAL A 71 5.55 0.73 1.41
C VAL A 71 6.85 0.12 0.87
N THR A 72 6.93 -1.20 0.82
CA THR A 72 8.15 -1.91 0.41
C THR A 72 8.18 -2.26 -1.07
N GLY A 73 7.03 -2.20 -1.76
CA GLY A 73 6.92 -2.66 -3.14
C GLY A 73 7.15 -4.17 -3.29
N THR A 74 6.90 -4.95 -2.24
CA THR A 74 7.18 -6.38 -2.21
C THR A 74 6.00 -7.16 -1.64
N PRO A 75 5.83 -8.43 -2.06
CA PRO A 75 4.76 -9.27 -1.54
C PRO A 75 5.04 -9.77 -0.10
N PRO A 76 4.02 -10.33 0.59
CA PRO A 76 4.19 -10.84 1.96
C PRO A 76 5.29 -11.88 2.12
N SER A 77 5.60 -12.64 1.07
CA SER A 77 6.71 -13.60 1.09
C SER A 77 8.06 -12.94 1.34
N GLN A 78 8.19 -11.64 1.08
CA GLN A 78 9.42 -10.88 1.29
C GLN A 78 9.34 -9.94 2.49
N THR A 79 8.17 -9.37 2.79
CA THR A 79 8.01 -8.53 3.98
C THR A 79 8.02 -9.35 5.26
N GLY A 80 7.61 -10.59 5.19
CA GLY A 80 7.39 -11.44 6.36
C GLY A 80 6.11 -11.13 7.13
N ILE A 81 5.34 -10.14 6.68
CA ILE A 81 4.10 -9.73 7.33
C ILE A 81 2.92 -10.34 6.55
N GLY A 82 2.45 -11.48 7.03
CA GLY A 82 1.36 -12.24 6.40
C GLY A 82 0.00 -12.06 7.06
N GLY A 83 -0.10 -11.27 8.13
CA GLY A 83 -1.33 -11.02 8.85
C GLY A 83 -1.17 -9.88 9.84
N ASN A 84 -2.27 -9.51 10.52
CA ASN A 84 -2.22 -8.53 11.61
C ASN A 84 -1.58 -9.11 12.87
N TYR A 85 -1.53 -10.41 12.98
CA TYR A 85 -0.82 -11.17 14.02
C TYR A 85 0.06 -12.20 13.34
N ILE A 86 1.28 -12.32 13.79
CA ILE A 86 2.26 -13.30 13.30
C ILE A 86 2.90 -14.00 14.49
N ILE A 87 3.48 -15.18 14.24
CA ILE A 87 4.31 -15.86 15.22
C ILE A 87 5.76 -15.52 14.91
N ASP A 88 6.46 -14.94 15.89
CA ASP A 88 7.90 -14.66 15.74
C ASP A 88 8.65 -15.98 15.61
N PRO A 89 9.35 -16.21 14.51
CA PRO A 89 10.07 -17.47 14.30
C PRO A 89 11.24 -17.68 15.27
N GLU A 90 11.77 -16.60 15.88
CA GLU A 90 12.87 -16.70 16.83
C GLU A 90 12.38 -17.01 18.24
N THR A 91 11.28 -16.41 18.67
CA THR A 91 10.77 -16.55 20.05
C THR A 91 9.57 -17.48 20.15
N GLY A 92 8.85 -17.75 19.05
CA GLY A 92 7.62 -18.52 19.04
C GLY A 92 6.42 -17.77 19.63
N GLU A 93 6.58 -16.50 19.94
CA GLU A 93 5.51 -15.66 20.50
C GLU A 93 4.63 -15.07 19.43
N GLU A 94 3.34 -14.84 19.77
CA GLU A 94 2.40 -14.13 18.93
C GLU A 94 2.68 -12.63 19.01
N VAL A 95 2.83 -11.99 17.85
CA VAL A 95 3.13 -10.56 17.74
C VAL A 95 2.08 -9.89 16.88
N MET A 96 1.58 -8.76 17.35
CA MET A 96 0.73 -7.88 16.55
C MET A 96 1.62 -7.00 15.67
N THR A 97 1.35 -7.02 14.37
CA THR A 97 2.17 -6.30 13.37
C THR A 97 1.85 -4.80 13.24
#